data_24bf00a3d177109821c9bb1ac997133f
#
_entry.id   24bf00a3d177109821c9bb1ac997133f
#
_cell.length_a   1.000
_cell.length_b   1.000
_cell.length_c   1.000
_cell.angle_alpha   90.00
_cell.angle_beta   90.00
_cell.angle_gamma   90.00
#
_symmetry.space_group_name_H-M   'P 1'
#
loop_
_entity.id
_entity.type
_entity.pdbx_description
1 polymer ?
#
loop_
_entity_poly.entity_id
_entity_poly.type
_entity_poly.pdbx_seq_one_letter_code
_entity_poly.pdbx_strand_id
1 'polypeptide(L)'
;TASFLVKDLMVDWRLGAKYFAQKLVDYCPMQNQNNWQSVAGTGASALAWFRVMNPWLQQEKFDPECRYIKKWVEELKNIPTKDVHNWHAKYSEYNVYGHPIVDHKLQSKDFINSLKESFS
;
A
#
# COMPACT_ATOMS: atom_id res chain seq x y z
N THR A 1 -1.90 -2.99 2.37
CA THR A 1 -2.14 -1.77 3.18
C THR A 1 -0.92 -1.40 4.00
N ALA A 2 -0.43 -2.28 4.86
CA ALA A 2 0.72 -1.99 5.72
C ALA A 2 1.98 -1.63 4.92
N SER A 3 2.26 -2.38 3.84
CA SER A 3 3.39 -2.08 2.96
C SER A 3 3.27 -0.69 2.32
N PHE A 4 2.09 -0.31 1.89
CA PHE A 4 1.87 1.02 1.33
C PHE A 4 2.10 2.12 2.37
N LEU A 5 1.54 1.96 3.57
CA LEU A 5 1.69 2.96 4.63
C LEU A 5 3.16 3.13 5.06
N VAL A 6 3.86 2.01 5.28
CA VAL A 6 5.24 2.04 5.80
C VAL A 6 6.27 2.36 4.73
N LYS A 7 6.14 1.76 3.55
CA LYS A 7 7.18 1.81 2.51
C LYS A 7 6.95 2.90 1.46
N ASP A 8 5.72 3.19 1.11
CA ASP A 8 5.41 4.27 0.16
C ASP A 8 5.18 5.61 0.86
N LEU A 9 4.39 5.64 1.93
CA LEU A 9 4.11 6.85 2.69
C LEU A 9 5.15 7.15 3.77
N MET A 10 6.05 6.21 4.06
CA MET A 10 7.11 6.33 5.07
C MET A 10 6.58 6.70 6.46
N VAL A 11 5.44 6.18 6.83
CA VAL A 11 4.80 6.37 8.14
C VAL A 11 5.30 5.32 9.12
N ASP A 12 5.52 5.69 10.36
CA ASP A 12 5.89 4.76 11.43
C ASP A 12 4.86 3.65 11.58
N TRP A 13 5.30 2.39 11.53
CA TRP A 13 4.43 1.23 11.59
C TRP A 13 3.55 1.18 12.84
N ARG A 14 4.01 1.75 13.94
CA ARG A 14 3.27 1.79 15.21
C ARG A 14 1.96 2.59 15.11
N LEU A 15 1.95 3.63 14.28
CA LEU A 15 0.73 4.40 14.00
C LEU A 15 -0.30 3.57 13.23
N GLY A 16 0.16 2.82 12.23
CA GLY A 16 -0.70 1.90 11.48
C GLY A 16 -1.24 0.77 12.36
N ALA A 17 -0.37 0.16 13.18
CA ALA A 17 -0.77 -0.88 14.11
C ALA A 17 -1.83 -0.39 15.12
N LYS A 18 -1.69 0.82 15.63
CA LYS A 18 -2.67 1.45 16.52
C LYS A 18 -4.01 1.68 15.83
N TYR A 19 -3.98 2.17 14.60
CA TYR A 19 -5.19 2.38 13.81
C TYR A 19 -5.94 1.07 13.55
N PHE A 20 -5.23 0.01 13.18
CA PHE A 20 -5.81 -1.32 13.01
C PHE A 20 -6.43 -1.86 14.30
N ALA A 21 -5.75 -1.67 15.43
CA ALA A 21 -6.29 -2.07 16.74
C ALA A 21 -7.64 -1.41 17.04
N GLN A 22 -7.84 -0.17 16.59
CA GLN A 22 -9.07 0.58 16.79
C GLN A 22 -10.19 0.20 15.82
N LYS A 23 -9.85 -0.26 14.62
CA LYS A 23 -10.81 -0.40 13.51
C LYS A 23 -11.15 -1.84 13.13
N LEU A 24 -10.25 -2.79 13.34
CA LEU A 24 -10.49 -4.17 12.96
C LEU A 24 -11.42 -4.86 13.95
N VAL A 25 -12.47 -5.50 13.42
CA VAL A 25 -13.40 -6.33 14.21
C VAL A 25 -12.79 -7.67 14.61
N ASP A 26 -11.83 -8.16 13.83
CA ASP A 26 -11.09 -9.40 14.05
C ASP A 26 -9.68 -9.15 14.61
N TYR A 27 -9.52 -8.09 15.36
CA TYR A 27 -8.23 -7.67 15.91
C TYR A 27 -7.61 -8.73 16.80
N CYS A 28 -6.37 -9.10 16.49
CA CYS A 28 -5.50 -9.94 17.30
C CYS A 28 -4.20 -9.19 17.60
N PRO A 29 -3.93 -8.82 18.86
CA PRO A 29 -2.76 -7.99 19.21
C PRO A 29 -1.43 -8.58 18.74
N MET A 30 -1.24 -9.87 18.93
CA MET A 30 0.01 -10.55 18.56
C MET A 30 0.21 -10.58 17.06
N GLN A 31 -0.79 -10.98 16.29
CA GLN A 31 -0.69 -11.01 14.82
C GLN A 31 -0.55 -9.61 14.25
N ASN A 32 -1.30 -8.65 14.74
CA ASN A 32 -1.23 -7.27 14.29
C ASN A 32 0.18 -6.71 14.46
N GLN A 33 0.73 -6.81 15.66
CA GLN A 33 2.06 -6.30 15.97
C GLN A 33 3.15 -6.99 15.15
N ASN A 34 3.14 -8.32 15.09
CA ASN A 34 4.13 -9.09 14.36
C ASN A 34 4.10 -8.80 12.86
N ASN A 35 2.92 -8.68 12.27
CA ASN A 35 2.78 -8.41 10.84
C ASN A 35 3.23 -6.98 10.48
N TRP A 36 2.90 -5.99 11.31
CA TRP A 36 3.39 -4.62 11.10
C TRP A 36 4.91 -4.51 11.23
N GLN A 37 5.50 -5.17 12.22
CA GLN A 37 6.95 -5.24 12.38
C GLN A 37 7.63 -5.94 11.20
N SER A 38 7.05 -7.04 10.73
CA SER A 38 7.57 -7.78 9.57
C SER A 38 7.61 -6.88 8.32
N VAL A 39 6.55 -6.13 8.08
CA VAL A 39 6.49 -5.17 6.95
C VAL A 39 7.51 -4.05 7.11
N ALA A 40 7.71 -3.56 8.33
CA ALA A 40 8.68 -2.52 8.65
C ALA A 40 10.14 -3.00 8.63
N GLY A 41 10.37 -4.31 8.56
CA GLY A 41 11.73 -4.90 8.60
C GLY A 41 12.36 -4.94 9.99
N THR A 42 11.56 -4.79 11.05
CA THR A 42 12.01 -4.80 12.44
C THR A 42 11.66 -6.09 13.20
N GLY A 43 10.97 -7.01 12.54
CA GLY A 43 10.55 -8.29 13.13
C GLY A 43 11.57 -9.40 12.97
N ALA A 44 11.17 -10.63 13.32
CA ALA A 44 12.01 -11.81 13.28
C ALA A 44 12.47 -12.22 11.88
N SER A 45 11.78 -11.79 10.83
CA SER A 45 12.13 -12.09 9.42
C SER A 45 12.71 -10.86 8.73
N ALA A 46 14.03 -10.78 8.70
CA ALA A 46 14.76 -9.64 8.14
C ALA A 46 14.75 -9.57 6.59
N LEU A 47 14.24 -10.60 5.91
CA LEU A 47 14.29 -10.69 4.44
C LEU A 47 13.29 -9.78 3.71
N ALA A 48 12.37 -9.14 4.43
CA ALA A 48 11.28 -8.36 3.85
C ALA A 48 11.64 -6.89 3.58
N TRP A 49 12.75 -6.39 4.04
CA TRP A 49 13.01 -4.93 4.02
C TRP A 49 13.25 -4.37 2.63
N PHE A 50 13.93 -5.10 1.75
CA PHE A 50 14.21 -4.63 0.41
C PHE A 50 13.02 -4.82 -0.55
N ARG A 51 11.95 -5.43 -0.08
CA ARG A 51 10.79 -5.73 -0.90
C ARG A 51 9.74 -4.64 -0.71
N VAL A 52 9.59 -3.79 -1.72
CA VAL A 52 8.51 -2.81 -1.79
C VAL A 52 7.48 -3.33 -2.78
N MET A 53 6.26 -3.60 -2.32
CA MET A 53 5.19 -4.06 -3.19
C MET A 53 4.68 -2.90 -4.04
N ASN A 54 4.57 -3.13 -5.35
CA ASN A 54 3.97 -2.16 -6.27
C ASN A 54 2.45 -2.31 -6.25
N PRO A 55 1.68 -1.31 -5.75
CA PRO A 55 0.23 -1.40 -5.66
C PRO A 55 -0.45 -1.64 -7.01
N TRP A 56 0.07 -1.05 -8.07
CA TRP A 56 -0.47 -1.19 -9.43
C TRP A 56 -0.33 -2.62 -9.96
N LEU A 57 0.84 -3.22 -9.77
CA LEU A 57 1.07 -4.62 -10.16
C LEU A 57 0.28 -5.61 -9.28
N GLN A 58 0.16 -5.33 -7.99
CA GLN A 58 -0.68 -6.12 -7.09
C GLN A 58 -2.15 -6.07 -7.51
N GLN A 59 -2.63 -4.90 -7.86
CA GLN A 59 -3.98 -4.69 -8.35
C GLN A 59 -4.26 -5.49 -9.62
N GLU A 60 -3.38 -5.44 -10.62
CA GLU A 60 -3.51 -6.20 -11.85
C GLU A 60 -3.49 -7.72 -11.62
N LYS A 61 -2.63 -8.16 -10.70
CA LYS A 61 -2.45 -9.58 -10.40
C LYS A 61 -3.63 -10.18 -9.64
N PHE A 62 -4.14 -9.50 -8.61
CA PHE A 62 -5.14 -10.06 -7.69
C PHE A 62 -6.57 -9.62 -7.97
N ASP A 63 -6.75 -8.52 -8.70
CA ASP A 63 -8.06 -8.03 -9.10
C ASP A 63 -8.06 -7.57 -10.57
N PRO A 64 -7.74 -8.49 -11.52
CA PRO A 64 -7.54 -8.12 -12.93
C PRO A 64 -8.78 -7.48 -13.56
N GLU A 65 -9.97 -7.84 -13.10
CA GLU A 65 -11.24 -7.28 -13.60
C GLU A 65 -11.76 -6.13 -12.76
N CYS A 66 -11.00 -5.68 -11.76
CA CYS A 66 -11.39 -4.62 -10.82
C CYS A 66 -12.72 -4.87 -10.08
N ARG A 67 -13.08 -6.13 -9.84
CA ARG A 67 -14.33 -6.47 -9.14
C ARG A 67 -14.34 -5.97 -7.71
N TYR A 68 -13.25 -6.21 -6.98
CA TYR A 68 -13.09 -5.76 -5.61
C TYR A 68 -13.03 -4.23 -5.53
N ILE A 69 -12.22 -3.61 -6.37
CA ILE A 69 -12.06 -2.15 -6.42
C ILE A 69 -13.40 -1.48 -6.69
N LYS A 70 -14.12 -1.93 -7.72
CA LYS A 70 -15.42 -1.35 -8.09
C LYS A 70 -16.53 -1.61 -7.07
N LYS A 71 -16.41 -2.68 -6.29
CA LYS A 71 -17.34 -2.96 -5.21
C LYS A 71 -17.19 -1.98 -4.04
N TRP A 72 -15.95 -1.65 -3.68
CA TRP A 72 -15.66 -0.87 -2.48
C TRP A 72 -15.37 0.61 -2.75
N VAL A 73 -15.00 0.96 -3.98
CA VAL A 73 -14.80 2.34 -4.43
C VAL A 73 -15.87 2.65 -5.47
N GLU A 74 -17.00 3.13 -5.00
CA GLU A 74 -18.20 3.34 -5.84
C GLU A 74 -17.94 4.32 -6.98
N GLU A 75 -17.10 5.33 -6.76
CA GLU A 75 -16.72 6.33 -7.74
C GLU A 75 -16.07 5.72 -8.99
N LEU A 76 -15.45 4.57 -8.86
CA LEU A 76 -14.76 3.88 -9.96
C LEU A 76 -15.63 2.82 -10.65
N LYS A 77 -16.87 2.63 -10.22
CA LYS A 77 -17.76 1.56 -10.69
C LYS A 77 -17.98 1.57 -12.21
N ASN A 78 -18.11 2.75 -12.80
CA ASN A 78 -18.41 2.92 -14.22
C ASN A 78 -17.16 3.20 -15.08
N ILE A 79 -15.96 3.14 -14.50
CA ILE A 79 -14.71 3.38 -15.20
C ILE A 79 -14.23 2.07 -15.84
N PRO A 80 -13.74 2.09 -17.12
CA PRO A 80 -13.16 0.92 -17.74
C PRO A 80 -12.02 0.32 -16.90
N THR A 81 -11.97 -0.99 -16.80
CA THR A 81 -10.96 -1.72 -16.00
C THR A 81 -9.53 -1.31 -16.37
N LYS A 82 -9.24 -1.15 -17.66
CA LYS A 82 -7.94 -0.69 -18.15
C LYS A 82 -7.54 0.66 -17.56
N ASP A 83 -8.48 1.58 -17.46
CA ASP A 83 -8.21 2.93 -16.94
C ASP A 83 -8.07 2.94 -15.42
N VAL A 84 -8.80 2.06 -14.72
CA VAL A 84 -8.63 1.88 -13.28
C VAL A 84 -7.22 1.35 -12.97
N HIS A 85 -6.71 0.39 -13.73
CA HIS A 85 -5.35 -0.12 -13.57
C HIS A 85 -4.27 0.91 -13.94
N ASN A 86 -4.59 1.89 -14.78
CA ASN A 86 -3.72 2.99 -15.16
C ASN A 86 -4.13 4.33 -14.52
N TRP A 87 -4.75 4.29 -13.36
CA TRP A 87 -5.30 5.49 -12.72
C TRP A 87 -4.25 6.59 -12.50
N HIS A 88 -3.01 6.23 -12.22
CA HIS A 88 -1.90 7.17 -12.10
C HIS A 88 -1.67 8.05 -13.35
N ALA A 89 -2.09 7.58 -14.52
CA ALA A 89 -2.00 8.33 -15.79
C ALA A 89 -3.37 8.85 -16.24
N LYS A 90 -4.47 8.29 -15.78
CA LYS A 90 -5.82 8.53 -16.29
C LYS A 90 -6.73 9.34 -15.34
N TYR A 91 -6.32 9.59 -14.11
CA TYR A 91 -7.16 10.26 -13.11
C TYR A 91 -7.69 11.64 -13.57
N SER A 92 -6.92 12.35 -14.38
CA SER A 92 -7.28 13.68 -14.88
C SER A 92 -8.37 13.66 -15.97
N GLU A 93 -8.58 12.52 -16.62
CA GLU A 93 -9.61 12.35 -17.65
C GLU A 93 -11.00 12.12 -17.03
N TYR A 94 -11.01 11.64 -15.77
CA TYR A 94 -12.25 11.27 -15.07
C TYR A 94 -12.38 12.07 -13.78
N ASN A 95 -12.94 13.08 -13.64
CA ASN A 95 -13.05 13.92 -12.43
C ASN A 95 -13.94 13.29 -11.32
N VAL A 96 -13.79 11.98 -11.06
CA VAL A 96 -14.66 11.24 -10.13
C VAL A 96 -13.93 10.70 -8.89
N TYR A 97 -12.60 10.56 -8.95
CA TYR A 97 -11.77 10.08 -7.85
C TYR A 97 -10.43 10.80 -7.83
N GLY A 98 -9.82 10.91 -6.66
CA GLY A 98 -8.59 11.68 -6.50
C GLY A 98 -7.39 11.13 -7.27
N HIS A 99 -6.40 11.98 -7.48
CA HIS A 99 -5.10 11.56 -7.99
C HIS A 99 -4.38 10.70 -6.94
N PRO A 100 -3.43 9.83 -7.33
CA PRO A 100 -2.57 9.14 -6.38
C PRO A 100 -1.86 10.13 -5.46
N ILE A 101 -1.82 9.82 -4.16
CA ILE A 101 -1.21 10.71 -3.17
C ILE A 101 0.31 10.69 -3.20
N VAL A 102 0.90 9.67 -3.82
CA VAL A 102 2.35 9.52 -3.98
C VAL A 102 2.69 8.87 -5.33
N ASP A 103 3.90 9.14 -5.83
CA ASP A 103 4.49 8.39 -6.93
C ASP A 103 5.23 7.17 -6.34
N HIS A 104 4.70 5.97 -6.59
CA HIS A 104 5.27 4.73 -6.07
C HIS A 104 6.74 4.53 -6.48
N LYS A 105 7.11 4.87 -7.70
CA LYS A 105 8.50 4.73 -8.18
C LYS A 105 9.48 5.56 -7.37
N LEU A 106 9.13 6.81 -7.09
CA LEU A 106 9.96 7.71 -6.31
C LEU A 106 10.01 7.26 -4.85
N GLN A 107 8.88 7.01 -4.26
CA GLN A 107 8.78 6.62 -2.84
C GLN A 107 9.48 5.29 -2.54
N SER A 108 9.38 4.31 -3.42
CA SER A 108 10.07 3.02 -3.23
C SER A 108 11.58 3.17 -3.27
N LYS A 109 12.11 4.04 -4.13
CA LYS A 109 13.56 4.37 -4.16
C LYS A 109 13.99 5.06 -2.88
N ASP A 110 13.24 6.06 -2.44
CA ASP A 110 13.55 6.83 -1.23
C ASP A 110 13.54 5.93 0.01
N PHE A 111 12.57 5.04 0.11
CA PHE A 111 12.51 4.06 1.19
C PHE A 111 13.73 3.14 1.21
N ILE A 112 14.08 2.55 0.07
CA ILE A 112 15.24 1.67 -0.05
C ILE A 112 16.53 2.41 0.29
N ASN A 113 16.68 3.66 -0.16
CA ASN A 113 17.84 4.49 0.14
C ASN A 113 17.93 4.80 1.64
N SER A 114 16.83 5.16 2.27
CA SER A 114 16.76 5.39 3.72
C SER A 114 17.18 4.16 4.52
N LEU A 115 16.74 2.96 4.09
CA LEU A 115 17.16 1.70 4.72
C LEU A 115 18.65 1.47 4.59
N LYS A 116 19.21 1.68 3.39
CA LYS A 116 20.66 1.53 3.16
C LYS A 116 21.48 2.48 4.02
N GLU A 117 21.04 3.73 4.15
CA GLU A 117 21.67 4.71 5.01
C GLU A 117 21.62 4.32 6.49
N SER A 118 20.52 3.71 6.94
CA SER A 118 20.37 3.24 8.32
C SER A 118 21.31 2.09 8.67
N PHE A 119 21.75 1.32 7.68
CA PHE A 119 22.63 0.14 7.86
C PHE A 119 24.10 0.44 7.49
N SER A 120 24.40 1.59 6.99
CA SER A 120 25.79 2.04 6.78
C SER A 120 26.35 2.81 8.00
#